data_b2e1d63d9a5e5bdbc21ebb28a78f2d9a
#
_entry.id   b2e1d63d9a5e5bdbc21ebb28a78f2d9a
#
_cell.length_a   1.000
_cell.length_b   1.000
_cell.length_c   1.000
_cell.angle_alpha   90.00
_cell.angle_beta   90.00
_cell.angle_gamma   90.00
#
_symmetry.space_group_name_H-M   'P 1'
#
loop_
_entity.id
_entity.type
_entity.pdbx_description
1 polymer ?
#
loop_
_entity_poly.entity_id
_entity_poly.type
_entity_poly.pdbx_seq_one_letter_code
_entity_poly.pdbx_strand_id
1 'polypeptide(L)'
;MVYDIEMLRQFYSSYAEKVENARNRLGRAMTLAEKILYAHLYNPEKLAAFRRGEDYVDFRPDRVAMQDATAQMALLQFMNAGKETSAVPATVHCDHLIQAYKGVKVDLPAACETNKEVYDFLKSVASRYGIGFWRPGAGIIHQVVLENYAFPGGMMVGTDSHTPNAGGLGMIA
;
A
#
# COMPACT_ATOMS: atom_id res chain seq x y z
N MET A 1 13.34 4.70 11.57
CA MET A 1 13.05 5.15 10.20
C MET A 1 12.57 3.93 9.45
N VAL A 2 11.39 4.00 8.85
CA VAL A 2 10.73 2.84 8.23
C VAL A 2 11.06 2.73 6.73
N TYR A 3 11.80 3.70 6.18
CA TYR A 3 12.28 3.64 4.81
C TYR A 3 13.31 2.53 4.62
N ASP A 4 12.98 1.61 3.74
CA ASP A 4 13.94 0.64 3.21
C ASP A 4 14.71 1.27 2.05
N ILE A 5 15.87 1.85 2.37
CA ILE A 5 16.72 2.53 1.38
C ILE A 5 17.22 1.54 0.31
N GLU A 6 17.46 0.29 0.67
CA GLU A 6 17.94 -0.71 -0.27
C GLU A 6 16.85 -1.09 -1.28
N MET A 7 15.61 -1.24 -0.81
CA MET A 7 14.45 -1.42 -1.69
C MET A 7 14.30 -0.25 -2.66
N LEU A 8 14.46 1.00 -2.19
CA LEU A 8 14.40 2.18 -3.04
C LEU A 8 15.52 2.22 -4.09
N ARG A 9 16.74 1.85 -3.71
CA ARG A 9 17.85 1.74 -4.67
C ARG A 9 17.57 0.70 -5.75
N GLN A 10 17.09 -0.46 -5.36
CA GLN A 10 16.69 -1.52 -6.30
C GLN A 10 15.56 -1.07 -7.21
N PHE A 11 14.56 -0.40 -6.66
CA PHE A 11 13.46 0.17 -7.45
C PHE A 11 14.00 1.12 -8.53
N TYR A 12 14.76 2.14 -8.14
CA TYR A 12 15.26 3.14 -9.09
C TYR A 12 16.31 2.61 -10.05
N SER A 13 17.06 1.57 -9.71
CA SER A 13 18.06 0.97 -10.61
C SER A 13 17.45 0.42 -11.90
N SER A 14 16.19 -0.05 -11.85
CA SER A 14 15.49 -0.63 -13.00
C SER A 14 14.39 0.27 -13.58
N TYR A 15 13.97 1.31 -12.85
CA TYR A 15 12.79 2.11 -13.20
C TYR A 15 12.95 2.86 -14.53
N ALA A 16 14.11 3.48 -14.75
CA ALA A 16 14.38 4.24 -15.98
C ALA A 16 14.33 3.33 -17.21
N GLU A 17 14.91 2.13 -17.14
CA GLU A 17 14.89 1.14 -18.22
C GLU A 17 13.46 0.68 -18.53
N LYS A 18 12.65 0.37 -17.51
CA LYS A 18 11.24 -0.01 -17.68
C LYS A 18 10.44 1.07 -18.40
N VAL A 19 10.63 2.33 -18.00
CA VAL A 19 9.96 3.48 -18.62
C VAL A 19 10.40 3.66 -20.06
N GLU A 20 11.69 3.51 -20.36
CA GLU A 20 12.22 3.65 -21.72
C GLU A 20 11.72 2.53 -22.64
N ASN A 21 11.70 1.29 -22.17
CA ASN A 21 11.13 0.16 -22.88
C ASN A 21 9.66 0.38 -23.23
N ALA A 22 8.88 0.91 -22.26
CA ALA A 22 7.49 1.28 -22.51
C ALA A 22 7.36 2.40 -23.55
N ARG A 23 8.18 3.45 -23.46
CA ARG A 23 8.19 4.56 -24.43
C ARG A 23 8.49 4.07 -25.84
N ASN A 24 9.50 3.24 -25.99
CA ASN A 24 9.90 2.68 -27.28
C ASN A 24 8.79 1.80 -27.88
N ARG A 25 8.15 0.98 -27.06
CA ARG A 25 7.05 0.11 -27.50
C ARG A 25 5.82 0.90 -27.93
N LEU A 26 5.49 1.98 -27.20
CA LEU A 26 4.34 2.84 -27.49
C LEU A 26 4.59 3.83 -28.63
N GLY A 27 5.84 4.18 -28.91
CA GLY A 27 6.23 5.14 -29.94
C GLY A 27 5.74 6.57 -29.68
N ARG A 28 5.45 6.93 -28.42
CA ARG A 28 4.93 8.26 -28.04
C ARG A 28 5.38 8.70 -26.63
N ALA A 29 5.21 9.97 -26.35
CA ALA A 29 5.36 10.50 -25.00
C ALA A 29 4.32 9.89 -24.04
N MET A 30 4.70 9.75 -22.78
CA MET A 30 3.85 9.21 -21.71
C MET A 30 3.66 10.24 -20.61
N THR A 31 2.48 10.27 -20.00
CA THR A 31 2.21 11.00 -18.76
C THR A 31 2.96 10.34 -17.58
N LEU A 32 3.04 11.04 -16.43
CA LEU A 32 3.62 10.44 -15.22
C LEU A 32 2.86 9.16 -14.80
N ALA A 33 1.54 9.20 -14.81
CA ALA A 33 0.72 8.05 -14.46
C ALA A 33 1.00 6.85 -15.39
N GLU A 34 1.09 7.06 -16.69
CA GLU A 34 1.44 5.99 -17.64
C GLU A 34 2.84 5.43 -17.36
N LYS A 35 3.83 6.26 -17.08
CA LYS A 35 5.18 5.80 -16.73
C LYS A 35 5.16 4.88 -15.51
N ILE A 36 4.40 5.25 -14.47
CA ILE A 36 4.27 4.43 -13.25
C ILE A 36 3.54 3.13 -13.58
N LEU A 37 2.38 3.18 -14.25
CA LEU A 37 1.60 1.99 -14.59
C LEU A 37 2.41 1.01 -15.43
N TYR A 38 3.05 1.47 -16.50
CA TYR A 38 3.86 0.60 -17.36
C TYR A 38 5.09 0.03 -16.66
N ALA A 39 5.70 0.76 -15.72
CA ALA A 39 6.81 0.26 -14.92
C ALA A 39 6.40 -0.83 -13.91
N HIS A 40 5.10 -0.92 -13.58
CA HIS A 40 4.54 -1.89 -12.64
C HIS A 40 3.73 -3.00 -13.30
N LEU A 41 3.86 -3.22 -14.61
CA LEU A 41 3.23 -4.36 -15.26
C LEU A 41 3.68 -5.66 -14.58
N TYR A 42 2.71 -6.52 -14.21
CA TYR A 42 3.00 -7.82 -13.62
C TYR A 42 3.80 -8.71 -14.57
N ASN A 43 3.47 -8.66 -15.87
CA ASN A 43 4.21 -9.33 -16.92
C ASN A 43 4.70 -8.32 -17.96
N PRO A 44 5.97 -7.86 -17.87
CA PRO A 44 6.53 -6.89 -18.82
C PRO A 44 6.56 -7.36 -20.29
N GLU A 45 6.56 -8.68 -20.52
CA GLU A 45 6.55 -9.23 -21.88
C GLU A 45 5.23 -8.97 -22.61
N LYS A 46 4.14 -8.78 -21.85
CA LYS A 46 2.82 -8.41 -22.39
C LYS A 46 2.65 -6.92 -22.63
N LEU A 47 3.72 -6.14 -22.59
CA LEU A 47 3.66 -4.69 -22.80
C LEU A 47 3.10 -4.36 -24.20
N ALA A 48 1.99 -3.63 -24.21
CA ALA A 48 1.23 -3.24 -25.41
C ALA A 48 0.61 -1.85 -25.21
N ALA A 49 0.07 -1.29 -26.27
CA ALA A 49 -0.74 -0.07 -26.20
C ALA A 49 -2.14 -0.42 -25.69
N PHE A 50 -2.29 -0.46 -24.37
CA PHE A 50 -3.57 -0.78 -23.71
C PHE A 50 -4.60 0.34 -23.95
N ARG A 51 -5.84 -0.06 -24.19
CA ARG A 51 -6.98 0.84 -24.44
C ARG A 51 -7.75 1.07 -23.16
N ARG A 52 -7.84 2.35 -22.78
CA ARG A 52 -8.54 2.75 -21.56
C ARG A 52 -10.04 2.37 -21.62
N GLY A 53 -10.52 1.67 -20.59
CA GLY A 53 -11.91 1.24 -20.46
C GLY A 53 -12.25 -0.04 -21.24
N GLU A 54 -11.28 -0.65 -21.95
CA GLU A 54 -11.49 -1.86 -22.73
C GLU A 54 -10.57 -3.01 -22.28
N ASP A 55 -9.28 -2.71 -22.06
CA ASP A 55 -8.30 -3.74 -21.75
C ASP A 55 -8.12 -3.94 -20.24
N TYR A 56 -7.97 -5.20 -19.83
CA TYR A 56 -7.59 -5.57 -18.45
C TYR A 56 -6.09 -5.74 -18.36
N VAL A 57 -5.49 -5.18 -17.32
CA VAL A 57 -4.03 -5.18 -17.12
C VAL A 57 -3.72 -5.56 -15.68
N ASP A 58 -2.81 -6.50 -15.51
CA ASP A 58 -2.33 -6.91 -14.20
C ASP A 58 -1.11 -6.09 -13.77
N PHE A 59 -1.14 -5.56 -12.56
CA PHE A 59 -0.06 -4.77 -11.98
C PHE A 59 0.50 -5.44 -10.74
N ARG A 60 1.78 -5.17 -10.48
CA ARG A 60 2.46 -5.55 -9.24
C ARG A 60 2.76 -4.28 -8.43
N PRO A 61 1.97 -3.99 -7.40
CA PRO A 61 2.24 -2.84 -6.54
C PRO A 61 3.51 -3.06 -5.71
N ASP A 62 4.10 -1.97 -5.22
CA ASP A 62 5.27 -2.02 -4.33
C ASP A 62 4.87 -2.35 -2.89
N ARG A 63 3.65 -1.99 -2.49
CA ARG A 63 3.14 -2.30 -1.15
C ARG A 63 1.63 -2.24 -1.03
N VAL A 64 1.14 -2.78 0.10
CA VAL A 64 -0.26 -2.69 0.54
C VAL A 64 -0.32 -2.00 1.90
N ALA A 65 -1.25 -1.04 2.04
CA ALA A 65 -1.58 -0.40 3.32
C ALA A 65 -3.04 -0.65 3.69
N MET A 66 -3.29 -1.12 4.90
CA MET A 66 -4.63 -1.50 5.36
C MET A 66 -5.00 -0.75 6.64
N GLN A 67 -6.21 -0.22 6.73
CA GLN A 67 -6.74 0.34 7.96
C GLN A 67 -7.48 -0.73 8.79
N ASP A 68 -7.63 -0.54 10.08
CA ASP A 68 -8.08 -1.55 11.04
C ASP A 68 -9.52 -2.09 10.79
N ALA A 69 -10.45 -1.27 10.33
CA ALA A 69 -11.82 -1.73 10.11
C ALA A 69 -11.93 -2.71 8.93
N THR A 70 -11.23 -2.45 7.81
CA THR A 70 -11.27 -3.28 6.59
C THR A 70 -10.19 -4.35 6.52
N ALA A 71 -9.06 -4.17 7.24
CA ALA A 71 -7.99 -5.16 7.31
C ALA A 71 -8.46 -6.50 7.86
N GLN A 72 -9.44 -6.51 8.73
CA GLN A 72 -10.00 -7.75 9.29
C GLN A 72 -10.44 -8.70 8.18
N MET A 73 -11.25 -8.21 7.25
CA MET A 73 -11.74 -9.01 6.13
C MET A 73 -10.63 -9.36 5.15
N ALA A 74 -9.76 -8.41 4.81
CA ALA A 74 -8.64 -8.62 3.89
C ALA A 74 -7.68 -9.69 4.42
N LEU A 75 -7.35 -9.67 5.71
CA LEU A 75 -6.46 -10.64 6.33
C LEU A 75 -7.13 -12.01 6.50
N LEU A 76 -8.43 -12.08 6.80
CA LEU A 76 -9.16 -13.34 6.80
C LEU A 76 -9.16 -14.00 5.41
N GLN A 77 -9.38 -13.23 4.35
CA GLN A 77 -9.30 -13.74 2.98
C GLN A 77 -7.88 -14.20 2.62
N PHE A 78 -6.86 -13.42 3.04
CA PHE A 78 -5.46 -13.79 2.85
C PHE A 78 -5.10 -15.11 3.55
N MET A 79 -5.53 -15.28 4.80
CA MET A 79 -5.34 -16.53 5.56
C MET A 79 -6.01 -17.72 4.88
N ASN A 80 -7.25 -17.55 4.40
CA ASN A 80 -8.00 -18.59 3.68
C ASN A 80 -7.35 -18.95 2.33
N ALA A 81 -6.60 -18.04 1.73
CA ALA A 81 -5.83 -18.31 0.52
C ALA A 81 -4.61 -19.23 0.76
N GLY A 82 -4.28 -19.53 2.01
CA GLY A 82 -3.23 -20.48 2.40
C GLY A 82 -1.81 -20.04 2.04
N LYS A 83 -1.58 -18.73 1.89
CA LYS A 83 -0.24 -18.19 1.59
C LYS A 83 0.57 -18.04 2.88
N GLU A 84 1.86 -18.32 2.80
CA GLU A 84 2.76 -18.23 3.95
C GLU A 84 3.21 -16.80 4.23
N THR A 85 3.36 -15.98 3.20
CA THR A 85 3.80 -14.58 3.28
C THR A 85 3.06 -13.74 2.25
N SER A 86 3.00 -12.41 2.49
CA SER A 86 2.50 -11.48 1.48
C SER A 86 3.48 -11.36 0.31
N ALA A 87 2.96 -11.17 -0.91
CA ALA A 87 3.76 -11.03 -2.12
C ALA A 87 4.56 -9.70 -2.16
N VAL A 88 4.11 -8.71 -1.42
CA VAL A 88 4.73 -7.38 -1.32
C VAL A 88 4.66 -6.90 0.13
N PRO A 89 5.52 -5.96 0.57
CA PRO A 89 5.44 -5.38 1.90
C PRO A 89 4.04 -4.87 2.19
N ALA A 90 3.50 -5.21 3.36
CA ALA A 90 2.18 -4.80 3.79
C ALA A 90 2.20 -4.23 5.20
N THR A 91 1.28 -3.32 5.50
CA THR A 91 1.11 -2.72 6.84
C THR A 91 -0.35 -2.61 7.23
N VAL A 92 -0.62 -2.77 8.52
CA VAL A 92 -1.92 -2.50 9.15
C VAL A 92 -1.79 -1.30 10.06
N HIS A 93 -2.75 -0.39 9.99
CA HIS A 93 -2.79 0.85 10.76
C HIS A 93 -4.10 0.93 11.55
N CYS A 94 -3.98 1.13 12.88
CA CYS A 94 -5.12 1.13 13.78
C CYS A 94 -5.52 2.57 14.12
N ASP A 95 -6.33 3.20 13.27
CA ASP A 95 -6.74 4.59 13.41
C ASP A 95 -8.25 4.85 13.23
N HIS A 96 -8.98 3.98 12.50
CA HIS A 96 -10.40 4.20 12.20
C HIS A 96 -11.35 3.85 13.35
N LEU A 97 -10.97 2.96 14.26
CA LEU A 97 -11.81 2.55 15.39
C LEU A 97 -11.65 3.45 16.63
N ILE A 98 -10.94 4.56 16.52
CA ILE A 98 -10.73 5.54 17.58
C ILE A 98 -11.67 6.71 17.34
N GLN A 99 -12.59 6.99 18.30
CA GLN A 99 -13.41 8.20 18.28
C GLN A 99 -12.60 9.38 18.84
N ALA A 100 -12.35 10.40 18.03
CA ALA A 100 -11.70 11.63 18.46
C ALA A 100 -12.73 12.63 19.00
N TYR A 101 -13.21 12.42 20.21
CA TYR A 101 -14.30 13.22 20.80
C TYR A 101 -13.89 13.98 22.06
N LYS A 102 -13.30 13.30 23.06
CA LYS A 102 -12.93 13.88 24.36
C LYS A 102 -11.42 14.15 24.50
N GLY A 103 -10.65 13.69 23.53
CA GLY A 103 -9.20 13.81 23.51
C GLY A 103 -8.48 12.49 23.83
N VAL A 104 -7.21 12.44 23.44
CA VAL A 104 -6.39 11.22 23.43
C VAL A 104 -6.35 10.48 24.77
N LYS A 105 -6.35 11.21 25.90
CA LYS A 105 -6.28 10.60 27.25
C LYS A 105 -7.53 9.79 27.62
N VAL A 106 -8.66 10.04 26.97
CA VAL A 106 -9.94 9.35 27.20
C VAL A 106 -10.24 8.41 26.05
N ASP A 107 -10.18 8.90 24.83
CA ASP A 107 -10.67 8.20 23.65
C ASP A 107 -9.78 7.02 23.26
N LEU A 108 -8.47 7.15 23.39
CA LEU A 108 -7.53 6.07 23.05
C LEU A 108 -7.64 4.86 24.01
N PRO A 109 -7.64 5.03 25.34
CA PRO A 109 -7.88 3.91 26.26
C PRO A 109 -9.24 3.24 26.02
N ALA A 110 -10.32 4.03 25.82
CA ALA A 110 -11.64 3.50 25.54
C ALA A 110 -11.67 2.68 24.25
N ALA A 111 -11.03 3.16 23.17
CA ALA A 111 -10.91 2.42 21.92
C ALA A 111 -10.14 1.11 22.09
N CYS A 112 -9.04 1.14 22.82
CA CYS A 112 -8.21 -0.06 23.09
C CYS A 112 -8.98 -1.12 23.87
N GLU A 113 -9.85 -0.71 24.81
CA GLU A 113 -10.70 -1.63 25.57
C GLU A 113 -11.83 -2.17 24.71
N THR A 114 -12.57 -1.29 24.05
CA THR A 114 -13.76 -1.66 23.24
C THR A 114 -13.39 -2.54 22.05
N ASN A 115 -12.26 -2.27 21.40
CA ASN A 115 -11.84 -2.97 20.18
C ASN A 115 -10.67 -3.93 20.43
N LYS A 116 -10.48 -4.37 21.68
CA LYS A 116 -9.35 -5.22 22.07
C LYS A 116 -9.22 -6.47 21.21
N GLU A 117 -10.33 -7.15 20.95
CA GLU A 117 -10.36 -8.38 20.14
C GLU A 117 -9.86 -8.12 18.71
N VAL A 118 -10.31 -7.02 18.08
CA VAL A 118 -9.89 -6.63 16.74
C VAL A 118 -8.39 -6.31 16.70
N TYR A 119 -7.91 -5.51 17.63
CA TYR A 119 -6.49 -5.14 17.67
C TYR A 119 -5.58 -6.34 17.97
N ASP A 120 -6.00 -7.24 18.84
CA ASP A 120 -5.27 -8.48 19.13
C ASP A 120 -5.23 -9.40 17.91
N PHE A 121 -6.35 -9.56 17.20
CA PHE A 121 -6.41 -10.29 15.94
C PHE A 121 -5.45 -9.71 14.91
N LEU A 122 -5.56 -8.42 14.61
CA LEU A 122 -4.73 -7.74 13.61
C LEU A 122 -3.24 -7.85 13.95
N LYS A 123 -2.89 -7.65 15.22
CA LYS A 123 -1.51 -7.78 15.71
C LYS A 123 -0.99 -9.21 15.54
N SER A 124 -1.78 -10.21 15.89
CA SER A 124 -1.38 -11.62 15.82
C SER A 124 -1.14 -12.05 14.38
N VAL A 125 -2.06 -11.68 13.47
CA VAL A 125 -1.94 -11.98 12.04
C VAL A 125 -0.76 -11.23 11.42
N ALA A 126 -0.59 -9.95 11.73
CA ALA A 126 0.53 -9.15 11.26
C ALA A 126 1.88 -9.79 11.68
N SER A 127 1.99 -10.20 12.94
CA SER A 127 3.19 -10.89 13.45
C SER A 127 3.42 -12.24 12.76
N ARG A 128 2.37 -13.01 12.51
CA ARG A 128 2.49 -14.35 11.88
C ARG A 128 2.97 -14.29 10.44
N TYR A 129 2.57 -13.26 9.68
CA TYR A 129 2.81 -13.16 8.25
C TYR A 129 3.84 -12.09 7.86
N GLY A 130 4.57 -11.51 8.83
CA GLY A 130 5.59 -10.49 8.58
C GLY A 130 5.01 -9.16 8.07
N ILE A 131 3.76 -8.85 8.44
CA ILE A 131 3.08 -7.60 8.10
C ILE A 131 3.40 -6.55 9.17
N GLY A 132 3.71 -5.32 8.79
CA GLY A 132 3.95 -4.23 9.73
C GLY A 132 2.67 -3.85 10.48
N PHE A 133 2.80 -3.58 11.78
CA PHE A 133 1.65 -3.23 12.63
C PHE A 133 1.85 -1.88 13.30
N TRP A 134 1.04 -0.90 12.90
CA TRP A 134 0.94 0.41 13.51
C TRP A 134 -0.20 0.40 14.52
N ARG A 135 0.17 0.39 15.81
CA ARG A 135 -0.77 0.26 16.93
C ARG A 135 -1.74 1.44 17.03
N PRO A 136 -2.87 1.28 17.75
CA PRO A 136 -3.76 2.40 18.08
C PRO A 136 -2.98 3.59 18.66
N GLY A 137 -3.28 4.80 18.15
CA GLY A 137 -2.60 6.03 18.55
C GLY A 137 -1.28 6.32 17.85
N ALA A 138 -0.85 5.49 16.90
CA ALA A 138 0.39 5.73 16.14
C ALA A 138 0.27 6.81 15.05
N GLY A 139 -0.95 7.21 14.72
CA GLY A 139 -1.26 8.24 13.71
C GLY A 139 -2.28 7.76 12.68
N ILE A 140 -2.76 8.69 11.87
CA ILE A 140 -3.72 8.43 10.79
C ILE A 140 -3.00 7.72 9.63
N ILE A 141 -3.58 6.63 9.11
CA ILE A 141 -2.97 5.77 8.08
C ILE A 141 -2.39 6.56 6.91
N HIS A 142 -3.17 7.42 6.28
CA HIS A 142 -2.71 8.12 5.07
C HIS A 142 -1.59 9.12 5.35
N GLN A 143 -1.52 9.69 6.55
CA GLN A 143 -0.40 10.55 6.96
C GLN A 143 0.85 9.72 7.28
N VAL A 144 0.69 8.64 8.04
CA VAL A 144 1.80 7.71 8.34
C VAL A 144 2.37 7.09 7.07
N VAL A 145 1.52 6.71 6.12
CA VAL A 145 1.94 6.17 4.83
C VAL A 145 2.69 7.19 4.00
N LEU A 146 2.17 8.42 3.92
CA LEU A 146 2.82 9.51 3.19
C LEU A 146 4.23 9.79 3.73
N GLU A 147 4.36 9.87 5.07
CA GLU A 147 5.62 10.22 5.74
C GLU A 147 6.66 9.10 5.74
N ASN A 148 6.22 7.83 5.73
CA ASN A 148 7.12 6.71 5.98
C ASN A 148 7.30 5.76 4.79
N TYR A 149 6.40 5.78 3.81
CA TYR A 149 6.39 4.76 2.75
C TYR A 149 6.22 5.31 1.34
N ALA A 150 5.69 6.52 1.18
CA ALA A 150 5.49 7.08 -0.14
C ALA A 150 6.80 7.56 -0.76
N PHE A 151 6.96 7.32 -2.06
CA PHE A 151 8.11 7.77 -2.83
C PHE A 151 7.71 7.99 -4.31
N PRO A 152 8.37 8.91 -5.03
CA PRO A 152 8.03 9.19 -6.43
C PRO A 152 8.15 7.95 -7.32
N GLY A 153 7.16 7.74 -8.17
CA GLY A 153 7.17 6.65 -9.14
C GLY A 153 6.69 5.30 -8.63
N GLY A 154 6.42 5.16 -7.33
CA GLY A 154 5.92 3.92 -6.74
C GLY A 154 4.43 3.68 -7.00
N MET A 155 3.96 2.46 -6.71
CA MET A 155 2.56 2.05 -6.77
C MET A 155 2.13 1.41 -5.45
N MET A 156 1.00 1.84 -4.91
CA MET A 156 0.44 1.33 -3.67
C MET A 156 -1.04 0.95 -3.84
N VAL A 157 -1.45 -0.11 -3.16
CA VAL A 157 -2.86 -0.47 -2.99
C VAL A 157 -3.21 -0.35 -1.51
N GLY A 158 -4.37 0.21 -1.21
CA GLY A 158 -4.84 0.37 0.16
C GLY A 158 -6.31 0.03 0.34
N THR A 159 -6.69 -0.28 1.56
CA THR A 159 -8.09 -0.53 1.94
C THR A 159 -8.82 0.73 2.40
N ASP A 160 -8.16 1.87 2.36
CA ASP A 160 -8.69 3.17 2.76
C ASP A 160 -8.95 4.08 1.54
N SER A 161 -10.07 4.80 1.54
CA SER A 161 -10.46 5.70 0.45
C SER A 161 -9.49 6.89 0.26
N HIS A 162 -8.68 7.21 1.26
CA HIS A 162 -7.68 8.26 1.22
C HIS A 162 -6.26 7.76 0.92
N THR A 163 -6.08 6.48 0.59
CA THR A 163 -4.79 5.95 0.09
C THR A 163 -4.19 6.81 -1.03
N PRO A 164 -4.99 7.41 -1.97
CA PRO A 164 -4.49 8.33 -3.00
C PRO A 164 -3.71 9.55 -2.48
N ASN A 165 -3.75 9.85 -1.17
CA ASN A 165 -2.93 10.90 -0.55
C ASN A 165 -1.42 10.70 -0.82
N ALA A 166 -0.97 9.46 -1.01
CA ALA A 166 0.41 9.15 -1.41
C ALA A 166 0.80 9.75 -2.77
N GLY A 167 -0.18 10.12 -3.60
CA GLY A 167 0.00 10.87 -4.84
C GLY A 167 0.64 12.25 -4.65
N GLY A 168 0.55 12.83 -3.45
CA GLY A 168 1.26 14.06 -3.08
C GLY A 168 2.79 13.97 -3.21
N LEU A 169 3.34 12.76 -3.14
CA LEU A 169 4.76 12.48 -3.42
C LEU A 169 5.00 11.79 -4.77
N GLY A 170 4.03 11.80 -5.67
CA GLY A 170 4.19 11.24 -7.02
C GLY A 170 4.09 9.71 -7.11
N MET A 171 3.36 9.07 -6.21
CA MET A 171 2.93 7.66 -6.33
C MET A 171 1.62 7.55 -7.11
N ILE A 172 1.33 6.33 -7.59
CA ILE A 172 -0.04 5.88 -7.85
C ILE A 172 -0.52 5.07 -6.65
N ALA A 173 -1.61 5.48 -6.04
CA ALA A 173 -2.17 4.83 -4.88
C ALA A 173 -3.70 4.79 -4.96
#